data_647efc5c1b898b9a3666e4729e0f6a42
#
_entry.id   647efc5c1b898b9a3666e4729e0f6a42
#
_cell.length_a   1.000
_cell.length_b   1.000
_cell.length_c   1.000
_cell.angle_alpha   90.00
_cell.angle_beta   90.00
_cell.angle_gamma   90.00
#
_symmetry.space_group_name_H-M   'P 1'
#
loop_
_entity.id
_entity.type
_entity.pdbx_description
1 polymer ?
#
loop_
_entity_poly.entity_id
_entity_poly.type
_entity_poly.pdbx_seq_one_letter_code
_entity_poly.pdbx_strand_id
1 'polypeptide(L)'
;MSNGVILAHYTYPVIELAPMVVTFDNTVEEMVGGLLNTNPDITSEHFPDCRRGRSGQAEARLFLAKPCHGREHLPAEEVLRRLEGSRFVPEGLPQLAALKDHADELWAAGVHFVGALGDGSVWEGPDGGYRPYLILNPEDRGFHLHWLGSDWGDPTWFIVSRT
;
A
#
# COMPACT_ATOMS: atom_id res chain seq x y z
N MET A 1 -5.30 7.35 19.56
CA MET A 1 -4.17 6.44 19.50
C MET A 1 -3.41 6.63 18.21
N SER A 2 -2.12 6.60 18.24
CA SER A 2 -1.31 6.61 17.01
C SER A 2 -1.17 5.19 16.48
N ASN A 3 -1.37 5.01 15.19
CA ASN A 3 -1.14 3.74 14.53
C ASN A 3 0.33 3.42 14.29
N GLY A 4 1.21 4.33 14.64
CA GLY A 4 2.59 4.06 14.38
C GLY A 4 3.54 5.01 15.06
N VAL A 5 4.78 4.62 15.05
CA VAL A 5 5.91 5.38 15.60
C VAL A 5 6.89 5.60 14.45
N ILE A 6 7.36 6.83 14.28
CA ILE A 6 8.39 7.14 13.28
C ILE A 6 9.71 6.62 13.80
N LEU A 7 10.35 5.77 12.99
CA LEU A 7 11.64 5.17 13.32
C LEU A 7 12.78 6.02 12.77
N ALA A 8 13.72 6.40 13.63
CA ALA A 8 14.78 7.35 13.28
C ALA A 8 16.03 6.71 12.69
N HIS A 9 16.15 5.37 12.72
CA HIS A 9 17.38 4.68 12.29
C HIS A 9 17.41 4.30 10.81
N TYR A 10 16.39 4.71 10.04
CA TYR A 10 16.36 4.53 8.60
C TYR A 10 16.81 5.80 7.89
N THR A 11 17.32 5.65 6.65
CA THR A 11 17.76 6.78 5.82
C THR A 11 16.58 7.56 5.21
N TYR A 12 15.38 7.07 5.36
CA TYR A 12 14.14 7.72 4.94
C TYR A 12 13.05 7.46 6.00
N PRO A 13 11.94 8.22 5.97
CA PRO A 13 10.88 8.05 6.97
C PRO A 13 10.25 6.67 6.93
N VAL A 14 10.10 6.07 8.11
CA VAL A 14 9.42 4.80 8.32
C VAL A 14 8.51 4.93 9.52
N ILE A 15 7.27 4.49 9.38
CA ILE A 15 6.29 4.42 10.46
C ILE A 15 6.05 2.95 10.80
N GLU A 16 6.29 2.56 12.05
CA GLU A 16 5.88 1.25 12.54
C GLU A 16 4.42 1.32 12.96
N LEU A 17 3.57 0.51 12.34
CA LEU A 17 2.16 0.45 12.66
C LEU A 17 1.91 -0.49 13.84
N ALA A 18 0.88 -0.20 14.63
CA ALA A 18 0.40 -1.16 15.63
C ALA A 18 -0.02 -2.45 14.90
N PRO A 19 0.14 -3.62 15.53
CA PRO A 19 -0.29 -4.87 14.91
C PRO A 19 -1.75 -4.79 14.48
N MET A 20 -2.05 -5.30 13.29
CA MET A 20 -3.40 -5.28 12.75
C MET A 20 -3.75 -6.60 12.09
N VAL A 21 -5.04 -6.89 12.00
CA VAL A 21 -5.52 -8.10 11.35
C VAL A 21 -5.64 -7.86 9.85
N VAL A 22 -5.04 -8.76 9.08
CA VAL A 22 -5.18 -8.79 7.62
C VAL A 22 -6.07 -9.98 7.27
N THR A 23 -7.12 -9.74 6.50
CA THR A 23 -8.07 -10.78 6.09
C THR A 23 -7.82 -11.15 4.63
N PHE A 24 -7.47 -12.42 4.40
CA PHE A 24 -7.17 -12.93 3.07
C PHE A 24 -8.36 -13.62 2.40
N ASP A 25 -9.39 -13.97 3.16
CA ASP A 25 -10.58 -14.66 2.62
C ASP A 25 -11.56 -13.72 1.90
N ASN A 26 -11.41 -12.43 2.09
CA ASN A 26 -12.25 -11.46 1.39
C ASN A 26 -12.00 -11.49 -0.11
N THR A 27 -13.04 -11.24 -0.90
CA THR A 27 -12.87 -10.92 -2.31
C THR A 27 -12.18 -9.56 -2.46
N VAL A 28 -11.63 -9.28 -3.63
CA VAL A 28 -11.05 -7.95 -3.89
C VAL A 28 -12.12 -6.87 -3.70
N GLU A 29 -13.33 -7.11 -4.17
CA GLU A 29 -14.46 -6.19 -4.03
C GLU A 29 -14.78 -5.91 -2.56
N GLU A 30 -14.71 -6.92 -1.70
CA GLU A 30 -14.89 -6.74 -0.26
C GLU A 30 -13.71 -5.97 0.37
N MET A 31 -12.48 -6.26 -0.05
CA MET A 31 -11.29 -5.57 0.46
C MET A 31 -11.37 -4.07 0.25
N VAL A 32 -11.80 -3.64 -0.94
CA VAL A 32 -11.84 -2.21 -1.31
C VAL A 32 -13.19 -1.55 -1.07
N GLY A 33 -14.18 -2.31 -0.63
CA GLY A 33 -15.52 -1.80 -0.39
C GLY A 33 -15.60 -0.77 0.72
N GLY A 34 -16.65 0.05 0.69
CA GLY A 34 -16.92 1.05 1.71
C GLY A 34 -16.29 2.42 1.47
N LEU A 35 -15.42 2.56 0.49
CA LEU A 35 -14.81 3.85 0.12
C LEU A 35 -15.37 4.30 -1.24
N LEU A 36 -16.06 5.45 -1.25
CA LEU A 36 -16.85 5.89 -2.40
C LEU A 36 -16.03 6.22 -3.65
N ASN A 37 -14.78 6.64 -3.48
CA ASN A 37 -13.95 7.07 -4.60
C ASN A 37 -13.02 5.98 -5.11
N THR A 38 -13.33 4.72 -4.84
CA THR A 38 -12.53 3.60 -5.31
C THR A 38 -12.69 3.39 -6.81
N ASN A 39 -11.56 3.18 -7.50
CA ASN A 39 -11.55 2.89 -8.93
C ASN A 39 -12.28 1.56 -9.20
N PRO A 40 -13.31 1.54 -10.08
CA PRO A 40 -14.08 0.34 -10.34
C PRO A 40 -13.32 -0.78 -11.05
N ASP A 41 -12.14 -0.52 -11.57
CA ASP A 41 -11.30 -1.55 -12.18
C ASP A 41 -10.53 -2.40 -11.17
N ILE A 42 -10.61 -2.07 -9.87
CA ILE A 42 -10.02 -2.91 -8.82
C ILE A 42 -11.00 -4.02 -8.49
N THR A 43 -10.83 -5.15 -9.15
CA THR A 43 -11.75 -6.29 -9.10
C THR A 43 -10.99 -7.60 -8.91
N SER A 44 -11.69 -8.64 -8.51
CA SER A 44 -11.13 -10.00 -8.41
C SER A 44 -10.61 -10.51 -9.75
N GLU A 45 -11.24 -10.11 -10.84
CA GLU A 45 -10.82 -10.48 -12.19
C GLU A 45 -9.45 -9.88 -12.53
N HIS A 46 -9.22 -8.61 -12.16
CA HIS A 46 -7.97 -7.90 -12.46
C HIS A 46 -6.86 -8.21 -11.47
N PHE A 47 -7.19 -8.65 -10.26
CA PHE A 47 -6.22 -8.99 -9.21
C PHE A 47 -6.42 -10.41 -8.69
N PRO A 48 -6.34 -11.44 -9.55
CA PRO A 48 -6.65 -12.81 -9.16
C PRO A 48 -5.64 -13.40 -8.16
N ASP A 49 -4.40 -12.93 -8.17
CA ASP A 49 -3.30 -13.48 -7.38
C ASP A 49 -2.91 -12.61 -6.19
N CYS A 50 -3.72 -11.60 -5.83
CA CYS A 50 -3.33 -10.64 -4.78
C CYS A 50 -3.15 -11.28 -3.40
N ARG A 51 -3.77 -12.42 -3.14
CA ARG A 51 -3.65 -13.14 -1.87
C ARG A 51 -2.39 -13.99 -1.78
N ARG A 52 -1.75 -14.28 -2.89
CA ARG A 52 -0.55 -15.12 -2.95
C ARG A 52 -0.70 -16.48 -2.28
N GLY A 53 -1.85 -17.13 -2.48
CA GLY A 53 -2.16 -18.42 -1.89
C GLY A 53 -2.48 -18.40 -0.41
N ARG A 54 -2.56 -17.23 0.21
CA ARG A 54 -2.89 -17.09 1.64
C ARG A 54 -4.40 -17.11 1.84
N SER A 55 -4.82 -17.57 3.01
CA SER A 55 -6.23 -17.62 3.41
C SER A 55 -6.38 -17.29 4.89
N GLY A 56 -7.62 -17.09 5.33
CA GLY A 56 -7.93 -16.81 6.71
C GLY A 56 -7.57 -15.38 7.11
N GLN A 57 -7.31 -15.22 8.39
CA GLN A 57 -6.89 -13.95 9.00
C GLN A 57 -5.55 -14.16 9.68
N ALA A 58 -4.72 -13.13 9.65
CA ALA A 58 -3.45 -13.12 10.35
C ALA A 58 -3.20 -11.76 10.97
N GLU A 59 -2.70 -11.75 12.20
CA GLU A 59 -2.16 -10.53 12.78
C GLU A 59 -0.83 -10.25 12.10
N ALA A 60 -0.64 -9.03 11.63
CA ALA A 60 0.55 -8.63 10.90
C ALA A 60 1.20 -7.41 11.53
N ARG A 61 2.53 -7.42 11.56
CA ARG A 61 3.34 -6.24 11.89
C ARG A 61 3.73 -5.57 10.58
N LEU A 62 3.10 -4.45 10.31
CA LEU A 62 3.27 -3.72 9.07
C LEU A 62 3.95 -2.37 9.33
N PHE A 63 4.59 -1.87 8.29
CA PHE A 63 5.28 -0.58 8.30
C PHE A 63 4.85 0.22 7.08
N LEU A 64 4.94 1.54 7.19
CA LEU A 64 4.86 2.42 6.05
C LEU A 64 6.24 3.04 5.85
N ALA A 65 6.76 2.95 4.64
CA ALA A 65 8.06 3.51 4.29
C ALA A 65 7.89 4.53 3.17
N LYS A 66 8.62 5.65 3.28
CA LYS A 66 8.59 6.73 2.28
C LYS A 66 10.00 6.93 1.69
N PRO A 67 10.41 6.08 0.74
CA PRO A 67 11.78 6.08 0.23
C PRO A 67 12.12 7.20 -0.76
N CYS A 68 11.11 7.92 -1.28
CA CYS A 68 11.36 9.07 -2.14
C CYS A 68 11.66 10.31 -1.28
N HIS A 69 12.68 11.08 -1.66
CA HIS A 69 13.11 12.26 -0.92
C HIS A 69 12.78 13.54 -1.68
N GLY A 70 12.21 14.52 -0.99
CA GLY A 70 11.98 15.84 -1.53
C GLY A 70 11.21 15.81 -2.85
N ARG A 71 11.85 16.22 -3.94
CA ARG A 71 11.22 16.28 -5.27
C ARG A 71 11.51 15.07 -6.15
N GLU A 72 12.05 14.00 -5.58
CA GLU A 72 12.33 12.80 -6.37
C GLU A 72 11.07 12.18 -6.95
N HIS A 73 11.21 11.67 -8.16
CA HIS A 73 10.25 10.81 -8.80
C HIS A 73 11.00 9.54 -9.19
N LEU A 74 10.62 8.41 -8.64
CA LEU A 74 11.36 7.16 -8.78
C LEU A 74 10.51 6.12 -9.50
N PRO A 75 11.10 5.37 -10.46
CA PRO A 75 10.44 4.20 -11.00
C PRO A 75 10.29 3.13 -9.92
N ALA A 76 9.32 2.23 -10.12
CA ALA A 76 9.01 1.21 -9.13
C ALA A 76 10.22 0.35 -8.75
N GLU A 77 11.06 -0.01 -9.73
CA GLU A 77 12.25 -0.83 -9.47
C GLU A 77 13.26 -0.13 -8.53
N GLU A 78 13.38 1.19 -8.58
CA GLU A 78 14.25 1.93 -7.67
C GLU A 78 13.63 2.02 -6.28
N VAL A 79 12.31 2.20 -6.19
CA VAL A 79 11.60 2.13 -4.91
C VAL A 79 11.82 0.77 -4.26
N LEU A 80 11.62 -0.31 -5.02
CA LEU A 80 11.82 -1.67 -4.54
C LEU A 80 13.26 -1.91 -4.06
N ARG A 81 14.24 -1.40 -4.80
CA ARG A 81 15.66 -1.52 -4.42
C ARG A 81 15.93 -0.85 -3.07
N ARG A 82 15.39 0.33 -2.85
CA ARG A 82 15.55 1.05 -1.57
C ARG A 82 14.87 0.32 -0.43
N LEU A 83 13.68 -0.20 -0.65
CA LEU A 83 12.94 -0.97 0.36
C LEU A 83 13.71 -2.25 0.73
N GLU A 84 14.19 -2.99 -0.28
CA GLU A 84 14.94 -4.21 -0.07
C GLU A 84 16.25 -3.95 0.68
N GLY A 85 16.92 -2.83 0.37
CA GLY A 85 18.14 -2.40 1.06
C GLY A 85 17.94 -2.18 2.55
N SER A 86 16.72 -1.85 2.98
CA SER A 86 16.32 -1.71 4.37
C SER A 86 15.68 -2.98 4.95
N ARG A 87 15.71 -4.08 4.21
CA ARG A 87 15.13 -5.38 4.58
C ARG A 87 13.62 -5.35 4.71
N PHE A 88 12.97 -4.51 3.93
CA PHE A 88 11.52 -4.51 3.82
C PHE A 88 11.06 -5.42 2.68
N VAL A 89 9.91 -6.05 2.91
CA VAL A 89 9.21 -6.82 1.89
C VAL A 89 7.98 -6.02 1.48
N PRO A 90 7.86 -5.66 0.18
CA PRO A 90 6.65 -4.99 -0.28
C PRO A 90 5.43 -5.88 -0.09
N GLU A 91 4.34 -5.28 0.41
CA GLU A 91 3.09 -5.98 0.61
C GLU A 91 2.05 -5.55 -0.42
N GLY A 92 1.00 -6.33 -0.54
CA GLY A 92 0.01 -6.18 -1.60
C GLY A 92 -1.33 -5.63 -1.16
N LEU A 93 -2.33 -5.87 -1.99
CA LEU A 93 -3.68 -5.34 -1.79
C LEU A 93 -4.33 -5.77 -0.47
N PRO A 94 -4.22 -7.02 0.02
CA PRO A 94 -4.83 -7.38 1.31
C PRO A 94 -4.30 -6.54 2.47
N GLN A 95 -2.99 -6.28 2.51
CA GLN A 95 -2.38 -5.46 3.55
C GLN A 95 -2.78 -3.98 3.38
N LEU A 96 -2.82 -3.49 2.14
CA LEU A 96 -3.28 -2.14 1.85
C LEU A 96 -4.74 -1.96 2.31
N ALA A 97 -5.59 -2.94 2.05
CA ALA A 97 -6.99 -2.90 2.44
C ALA A 97 -7.18 -2.84 3.96
N ALA A 98 -6.29 -3.49 4.74
CA ALA A 98 -6.34 -3.43 6.20
C ALA A 98 -6.18 -2.01 6.73
N LEU A 99 -5.57 -1.10 5.98
CA LEU A 99 -5.36 0.29 6.39
C LEU A 99 -6.64 1.12 6.35
N LYS A 100 -7.66 0.70 5.62
CA LYS A 100 -8.86 1.54 5.45
C LYS A 100 -9.58 1.84 6.78
N ASP A 101 -9.52 0.93 7.74
CA ASP A 101 -10.11 1.11 9.05
C ASP A 101 -9.29 2.05 9.95
N HIS A 102 -8.09 2.40 9.52
CA HIS A 102 -7.17 3.31 10.22
C HIS A 102 -6.94 4.60 9.44
N ALA A 103 -7.77 4.87 8.44
CA ALA A 103 -7.55 5.97 7.50
C ALA A 103 -7.52 7.34 8.17
N ASP A 104 -8.38 7.60 9.15
CA ASP A 104 -8.40 8.90 9.83
C ASP A 104 -7.13 9.13 10.66
N GLU A 105 -6.65 8.09 11.34
CA GLU A 105 -5.42 8.17 12.12
C GLU A 105 -4.20 8.41 11.22
N LEU A 106 -4.14 7.72 10.09
CA LEU A 106 -3.04 7.87 9.14
C LEU A 106 -3.05 9.26 8.49
N TRP A 107 -4.23 9.73 8.12
CA TRP A 107 -4.38 11.08 7.58
C TRP A 107 -3.91 12.13 8.58
N ALA A 108 -4.32 11.99 9.85
CA ALA A 108 -3.90 12.90 10.92
C ALA A 108 -2.39 12.86 11.18
N ALA A 109 -1.74 11.72 10.89
CA ALA A 109 -0.29 11.56 11.00
C ALA A 109 0.47 12.10 9.79
N GLY A 110 -0.21 12.66 8.79
CA GLY A 110 0.41 13.22 7.60
C GLY A 110 0.59 12.23 6.45
N VAL A 111 0.01 11.06 6.52
CA VAL A 111 0.06 10.08 5.44
C VAL A 111 -1.09 10.35 4.46
N HIS A 112 -0.76 10.70 3.23
CA HIS A 112 -1.76 11.05 2.22
C HIS A 112 -2.00 9.95 1.20
N PHE A 113 -0.95 9.23 0.81
CA PHE A 113 -1.00 8.16 -0.18
C PHE A 113 -0.20 6.96 0.29
N VAL A 114 -0.73 5.76 0.08
CA VAL A 114 -0.03 4.52 0.36
C VAL A 114 -0.11 3.62 -0.86
N GLY A 115 1.04 3.24 -1.42
CA GLY A 115 1.14 2.32 -2.54
C GLY A 115 1.42 0.89 -2.09
N ALA A 116 1.02 -0.08 -2.89
CA ALA A 116 1.28 -1.49 -2.66
C ALA A 116 2.08 -2.05 -3.84
N LEU A 117 3.32 -2.43 -3.60
CA LEU A 117 4.24 -2.95 -4.62
C LEU A 117 4.45 -4.47 -4.50
N GLY A 118 3.66 -5.14 -3.66
CA GLY A 118 3.78 -6.58 -3.46
C GLY A 118 3.48 -7.39 -4.71
N ASP A 119 4.13 -8.54 -4.82
CA ASP A 119 3.87 -9.48 -5.90
C ASP A 119 2.40 -9.91 -5.87
N GLY A 120 1.82 -10.16 -7.04
CA GLY A 120 0.42 -10.54 -7.17
C GLY A 120 -0.57 -9.38 -7.12
N SER A 121 -0.14 -8.18 -6.74
CA SER A 121 -0.98 -6.98 -6.73
C SER A 121 -0.67 -6.08 -7.93
N VAL A 122 -0.66 -6.67 -9.11
CA VAL A 122 -0.48 -6.00 -10.40
C VAL A 122 -1.61 -6.41 -11.33
N TRP A 123 -2.25 -5.44 -11.95
CA TRP A 123 -3.19 -5.67 -13.04
C TRP A 123 -2.51 -5.37 -14.37
N GLU A 124 -2.43 -6.36 -15.23
CA GLU A 124 -1.97 -6.19 -16.62
C GLU A 124 -3.15 -5.71 -17.45
N GLY A 125 -3.31 -4.40 -17.52
CA GLY A 125 -4.38 -3.78 -18.26
C GLY A 125 -4.06 -3.61 -19.75
N PRO A 126 -4.99 -3.02 -20.52
CA PRO A 126 -4.81 -2.85 -21.97
C PRO A 126 -3.64 -1.95 -22.36
N ASP A 127 -3.27 -1.00 -21.47
CA ASP A 127 -2.21 -0.03 -21.71
C ASP A 127 -0.95 -0.31 -20.87
N GLY A 128 -0.79 -1.52 -20.36
CA GLY A 128 0.31 -1.90 -19.48
C GLY A 128 -0.16 -2.31 -18.10
N GLY A 129 0.73 -2.31 -17.13
CA GLY A 129 0.43 -2.73 -15.77
C GLY A 129 0.02 -1.60 -14.85
N TYR A 130 -0.76 -1.94 -13.83
CA TYR A 130 -1.22 -1.03 -12.78
C TYR A 130 -1.03 -1.64 -11.42
N ARG A 131 -0.68 -0.81 -10.43
CA ARG A 131 -0.58 -1.21 -9.03
C ARG A 131 -1.57 -0.40 -8.18
N PRO A 132 -2.14 -1.00 -7.13
CA PRO A 132 -3.10 -0.29 -6.29
C PRO A 132 -2.40 0.69 -5.35
N TYR A 133 -3.07 1.79 -5.06
CA TYR A 133 -2.71 2.69 -3.97
C TYR A 133 -3.96 3.24 -3.30
N LEU A 134 -3.80 3.69 -2.07
CA LEU A 134 -4.88 4.22 -1.24
C LEU A 134 -4.69 5.73 -1.06
N ILE A 135 -5.73 6.50 -1.36
CA ILE A 135 -5.80 7.93 -1.04
C ILE A 135 -6.50 8.08 0.30
N LEU A 136 -5.87 8.77 1.23
CA LEU A 136 -6.36 8.91 2.60
C LEU A 136 -7.10 10.23 2.87
N ASN A 137 -6.97 11.23 1.99
CA ASN A 137 -7.73 12.47 2.12
C ASN A 137 -9.22 12.16 2.25
N PRO A 138 -9.91 12.63 3.32
CA PRO A 138 -11.31 12.30 3.54
C PRO A 138 -12.25 12.62 2.38
N GLU A 139 -11.94 13.65 1.59
CA GLU A 139 -12.75 14.06 0.45
C GLU A 139 -12.56 13.15 -0.77
N ASP A 140 -11.39 12.54 -0.90
CA ASP A 140 -11.01 11.73 -2.07
C ASP A 140 -10.70 10.28 -1.70
N ARG A 141 -11.01 9.87 -0.47
CA ARG A 141 -10.61 8.57 0.07
C ARG A 141 -11.10 7.42 -0.78
N GLY A 142 -10.17 6.59 -1.22
CA GLY A 142 -10.47 5.43 -2.04
C GLY A 142 -9.22 4.74 -2.53
N PHE A 143 -9.41 3.54 -3.08
CA PHE A 143 -8.34 2.78 -3.72
C PHE A 143 -8.28 3.15 -5.21
N HIS A 144 -7.08 3.42 -5.69
CA HIS A 144 -6.83 3.83 -7.07
C HIS A 144 -5.73 2.98 -7.70
N LEU A 145 -5.47 3.23 -8.96
CA LEU A 145 -4.48 2.50 -9.74
C LEU A 145 -3.39 3.44 -10.24
N HIS A 146 -2.15 3.04 -10.03
CA HIS A 146 -0.97 3.75 -10.49
C HIS A 146 -0.37 2.98 -11.66
N TRP A 147 -0.21 3.65 -12.80
CA TRP A 147 0.37 3.03 -13.99
C TRP A 147 1.85 2.74 -13.78
N LEU A 148 2.29 1.53 -14.16
CA LEU A 148 3.68 1.09 -13.99
C LEU A 148 4.69 1.95 -14.76
N GLY A 149 4.27 2.58 -15.85
CA GLY A 149 5.10 3.50 -16.61
C GLY A 149 5.31 4.86 -15.96
N SER A 150 4.59 5.16 -14.89
CA SER A 150 4.72 6.42 -14.14
C SER A 150 5.60 6.23 -12.93
N ASP A 151 6.37 7.27 -12.60
CA ASP A 151 7.19 7.26 -11.40
C ASP A 151 6.34 7.53 -10.15
N TRP A 152 6.86 7.08 -9.01
CA TRP A 152 6.29 7.39 -7.71
C TRP A 152 6.96 8.64 -7.13
N GLY A 153 6.14 9.50 -6.53
CA GLY A 153 6.62 10.76 -5.97
C GLY A 153 6.79 10.75 -4.46
N ASP A 154 7.39 11.82 -3.95
CA ASP A 154 7.69 12.01 -2.53
C ASP A 154 6.53 11.79 -1.57
N PRO A 155 5.28 12.24 -1.84
CA PRO A 155 4.21 12.06 -0.85
C PRO A 155 3.75 10.63 -0.66
N THR A 156 4.26 9.67 -1.43
CA THR A 156 3.79 8.28 -1.37
C THR A 156 4.56 7.47 -0.35
N TRP A 157 3.82 6.86 0.58
CA TRP A 157 4.29 5.82 1.47
C TRP A 157 3.99 4.46 0.85
N PHE A 158 4.72 3.42 1.24
CA PHE A 158 4.51 2.07 0.75
C PHE A 158 4.28 1.12 1.91
N ILE A 159 3.29 0.22 1.76
CA ILE A 159 2.99 -0.78 2.78
C ILE A 159 3.97 -1.93 2.66
N VAL A 160 4.66 -2.22 3.75
CA VAL A 160 5.73 -3.21 3.79
C VAL A 160 5.70 -4.00 5.10
N SER A 161 6.35 -5.16 5.08
CA SER A 161 6.71 -5.91 6.28
C SER A 161 8.23 -6.05 6.35
N ARG A 162 8.74 -6.61 7.42
CA ARG A 162 10.19 -6.88 7.57
C ARG A 162 10.48 -8.33 7.29
N THR A 163 11.64 -8.57 6.70
CA THR A 163 12.19 -9.93 6.59
C THR A 163 12.63 -10.48 7.94
#